data_3ac3e9547461e437cc33d8d477222daa
#
_entry.id   3ac3e9547461e437cc33d8d477222daa
#
_cell.length_a   1.000
_cell.length_b   1.000
_cell.length_c   1.000
_cell.angle_alpha   90.00
_cell.angle_beta   90.00
_cell.angle_gamma   90.00
#
_symmetry.space_group_name_H-M   'P 1'
#
loop_
_entity.id
_entity.type
_entity.pdbx_description
1 polymer ?
#
loop_
_entity_poly.entity_id
_entity_poly.type
_entity_poly.pdbx_seq_one_letter_code
_entity_poly.pdbx_strand_id
1 'polypeptide(L)'
;KRIVSVLRGLKSRGYKVYCASNSIRSSMQLMLLRAGYLDHIDEYFSNQDVGRPKPHPEIYLRCMVEARVKPKETLIIEDSKIGREAARESGGHLLGVQGLKDVNLENINRAIDEAEGVITKRKWQGGNMKVLIPMAGAGSRFEQAGYTFPKPLIEVNGKPMIQTVVENL
;
A
#
# COMPACT_ATOMS: atom_id res chain seq x y z
N LYS A 1 -2.03 -15.09 4.72
CA LYS A 1 -3.47 -15.47 4.64
C LYS A 1 -4.40 -14.33 5.12
N ARG A 2 -4.14 -13.64 6.24
CA ARG A 2 -5.04 -12.62 6.79
C ARG A 2 -5.20 -11.39 5.89
N ILE A 3 -4.11 -10.82 5.35
CA ILE A 3 -4.21 -9.64 4.46
C ILE A 3 -4.91 -10.00 3.15
N VAL A 4 -4.66 -11.16 2.56
CA VAL A 4 -5.39 -11.63 1.38
C VAL A 4 -6.91 -11.63 1.64
N SER A 5 -7.35 -12.08 2.82
CA SER A 5 -8.76 -12.04 3.19
C SER A 5 -9.32 -10.60 3.27
N VAL A 6 -8.51 -9.66 3.78
CA VAL A 6 -8.87 -8.23 3.79
C VAL A 6 -9.00 -7.68 2.37
N LEU A 7 -8.01 -7.93 1.50
CA LEU A 7 -8.01 -7.49 0.11
C LEU A 7 -9.25 -8.03 -0.64
N ARG A 8 -9.52 -9.32 -0.50
CA ARG A 8 -10.71 -9.96 -1.09
C ARG A 8 -12.00 -9.34 -0.58
N GLY A 9 -12.08 -9.09 0.73
CA GLY A 9 -13.24 -8.43 1.34
C GLY A 9 -13.46 -7.00 0.81
N LEU A 10 -12.41 -6.24 0.53
CA LEU A 10 -12.50 -4.93 -0.09
C LEU A 10 -12.94 -5.03 -1.56
N LYS A 11 -12.32 -5.93 -2.32
CA LYS A 11 -12.66 -6.15 -3.73
C LYS A 11 -14.11 -6.61 -3.91
N SER A 12 -14.61 -7.53 -3.07
CA SER A 12 -16.00 -8.01 -3.13
C SER A 12 -17.03 -6.92 -2.87
N ARG A 13 -16.61 -5.83 -2.24
CA ARG A 13 -17.44 -4.62 -1.98
C ARG A 13 -17.29 -3.55 -3.05
N GLY A 14 -16.56 -3.82 -4.13
CA GLY A 14 -16.36 -2.90 -5.25
C GLY A 14 -15.30 -1.83 -5.01
N TYR A 15 -14.49 -1.92 -3.94
CA TYR A 15 -13.36 -1.01 -3.77
C TYR A 15 -12.25 -1.32 -4.77
N LYS A 16 -11.65 -0.27 -5.31
CA LYS A 16 -10.39 -0.36 -6.03
C LYS A 16 -9.24 -0.38 -5.01
N VAL A 17 -8.30 -1.29 -5.20
CA VAL A 17 -7.17 -1.49 -4.30
C VAL A 17 -5.87 -1.29 -5.05
N TYR A 18 -5.05 -0.37 -4.59
CA TYR A 18 -3.76 -0.02 -5.19
C TYR A 18 -2.64 -0.20 -4.17
N CYS A 19 -1.45 -0.54 -4.65
CA CYS A 19 -0.24 -0.54 -3.84
C CYS A 19 0.70 0.58 -4.28
N ALA A 20 1.30 1.29 -3.31
CA ALA A 20 2.25 2.37 -3.55
C ALA A 20 3.47 2.25 -2.64
N SER A 21 4.68 2.21 -3.19
CA SER A 21 5.92 2.02 -2.42
C SER A 21 7.08 2.82 -3.00
N ASN A 22 8.00 3.26 -2.12
CA ASN A 22 9.29 3.80 -2.54
C ASN A 22 10.31 2.73 -2.99
N SER A 23 9.91 1.46 -3.01
CA SER A 23 10.73 0.37 -3.55
C SER A 23 10.79 0.45 -5.08
N ILE A 24 11.80 -0.16 -5.67
CA ILE A 24 11.88 -0.33 -7.13
C ILE A 24 10.81 -1.33 -7.60
N ARG A 25 10.39 -1.20 -8.86
CA ARG A 25 9.26 -1.97 -9.41
C ARG A 25 9.45 -3.49 -9.31
N SER A 26 10.64 -3.98 -9.63
CA SER A 26 10.95 -5.42 -9.57
C SER A 26 10.84 -6.00 -8.15
N SER A 27 11.35 -5.27 -7.16
CA SER A 27 11.23 -5.68 -5.74
C SER A 27 9.79 -5.69 -5.28
N MET A 28 9.02 -4.67 -5.68
CA MET A 28 7.61 -4.56 -5.35
C MET A 28 6.80 -5.70 -5.97
N GLN A 29 7.03 -6.00 -7.24
CA GLN A 29 6.38 -7.10 -7.94
C GLN A 29 6.64 -8.44 -7.26
N LEU A 30 7.90 -8.72 -6.92
CA LEU A 30 8.28 -9.95 -6.23
C LEU A 30 7.61 -10.08 -4.86
N MET A 31 7.57 -8.98 -4.08
CA MET A 31 6.91 -8.98 -2.77
C MET A 31 5.41 -9.23 -2.88
N LEU A 32 4.75 -8.57 -3.83
CA LEU A 32 3.31 -8.75 -4.07
C LEU A 32 2.98 -10.18 -4.51
N LEU A 33 3.81 -10.75 -5.40
CA LEU A 33 3.67 -12.13 -5.86
C LEU A 33 3.81 -13.12 -4.70
N ARG A 34 4.89 -13.01 -3.92
CA ARG A 34 5.16 -13.91 -2.78
C ARG A 34 4.15 -13.79 -1.66
N ALA A 35 3.62 -12.59 -1.43
CA ALA A 35 2.54 -12.37 -0.47
C ALA A 35 1.18 -12.87 -0.96
N GLY A 36 1.04 -13.20 -2.25
CA GLY A 36 -0.23 -13.59 -2.87
C GLY A 36 -1.19 -12.41 -2.99
N TYR A 37 -0.68 -11.18 -3.21
CA TYR A 37 -1.51 -9.98 -3.26
C TYR A 37 -1.84 -9.54 -4.68
N LEU A 38 -1.06 -9.95 -5.69
CA LEU A 38 -1.21 -9.52 -7.08
C LEU A 38 -2.63 -9.72 -7.62
N ASP A 39 -3.23 -10.88 -7.36
CA ASP A 39 -4.58 -11.21 -7.84
C ASP A 39 -5.71 -10.44 -7.11
N HIS A 40 -5.35 -9.65 -6.10
CA HIS A 40 -6.29 -8.96 -5.22
C HIS A 40 -6.12 -7.44 -5.21
N ILE A 41 -5.28 -6.92 -6.09
CA ILE A 41 -5.07 -5.47 -6.29
C ILE A 41 -5.35 -5.11 -7.74
N ASP A 42 -5.69 -3.86 -7.99
CA ASP A 42 -5.97 -3.36 -9.34
C ASP A 42 -4.69 -2.92 -10.04
N GLU A 43 -3.77 -2.27 -9.32
CA GLU A 43 -2.48 -1.82 -9.85
C GLU A 43 -1.51 -1.52 -8.69
N TYR A 44 -0.22 -1.36 -9.02
CA TYR A 44 0.80 -0.93 -8.08
C TYR A 44 1.77 0.07 -8.70
N PHE A 45 2.23 1.01 -7.87
CA PHE A 45 3.16 2.07 -8.25
C PHE A 45 4.40 2.04 -7.37
N SER A 46 5.55 2.12 -8.01
CA SER A 46 6.89 2.10 -7.44
C SER A 46 7.49 3.50 -7.42
N ASN A 47 8.69 3.65 -6.87
CA ASN A 47 9.45 4.90 -6.96
C ASN A 47 9.85 5.26 -8.40
N GLN A 48 9.85 4.29 -9.31
CA GLN A 48 10.20 4.48 -10.72
C GLN A 48 9.04 5.04 -11.56
N ASP A 49 7.83 5.05 -10.99
CA ASP A 49 6.63 5.56 -11.64
C ASP A 49 6.37 7.03 -11.34
N VAL A 50 7.22 7.68 -10.52
CA VAL A 50 7.08 9.07 -10.07
C VAL A 50 8.39 9.82 -10.18
N GLY A 51 8.31 11.12 -10.38
CA GLY A 51 9.48 12.00 -10.38
C GLY A 51 10.00 12.31 -8.98
N ARG A 52 9.11 12.31 -7.99
CA ARG A 52 9.40 12.62 -6.58
C ARG A 52 8.81 11.55 -5.67
N PRO A 53 9.68 10.74 -4.99
CA PRO A 53 9.21 9.71 -4.07
C PRO A 53 8.65 10.31 -2.77
N LYS A 54 8.01 9.46 -1.94
CA LYS A 54 7.58 9.87 -0.59
C LYS A 54 8.78 10.44 0.20
N PRO A 55 8.62 11.55 0.91
CA PRO A 55 7.37 12.10 1.46
C PRO A 55 6.55 12.96 0.48
N HIS A 56 6.97 13.14 -0.77
CA HIS A 56 6.17 13.87 -1.75
C HIS A 56 4.88 13.07 -2.09
N PRO A 57 3.72 13.73 -2.27
CA PRO A 57 2.43 13.07 -2.47
C PRO A 57 2.25 12.43 -3.85
N GLU A 58 3.15 12.64 -4.79
CA GLU A 58 3.00 12.30 -6.21
C GLU A 58 2.54 10.86 -6.44
N ILE A 59 3.09 9.89 -5.69
CA ILE A 59 2.74 8.48 -5.88
C ILE A 59 1.25 8.22 -5.55
N TYR A 60 0.69 8.88 -4.53
CA TYR A 60 -0.72 8.76 -4.19
C TYR A 60 -1.63 9.50 -5.16
N LEU A 61 -1.20 10.70 -5.60
CA LEU A 61 -1.91 11.43 -6.65
C LEU A 61 -1.98 10.62 -7.95
N ARG A 62 -0.89 9.94 -8.30
CA ARG A 62 -0.87 9.05 -9.47
C ARG A 62 -1.84 7.88 -9.32
N CYS A 63 -1.89 7.24 -8.15
CA CYS A 63 -2.89 6.21 -7.86
C CYS A 63 -4.33 6.75 -8.03
N MET A 64 -4.60 7.96 -7.53
CA MET A 64 -5.92 8.59 -7.63
C MET A 64 -6.32 8.88 -9.09
N VAL A 65 -5.38 9.38 -9.89
CA VAL A 65 -5.58 9.63 -11.32
C VAL A 65 -5.90 8.33 -12.06
N GLU A 66 -5.10 7.28 -11.83
CA GLU A 66 -5.33 5.97 -12.44
C GLU A 66 -6.67 5.36 -12.01
N ALA A 67 -7.00 5.46 -10.74
CA ALA A 67 -8.27 4.99 -10.19
C ALA A 67 -9.48 5.85 -10.63
N ARG A 68 -9.23 7.05 -11.19
CA ARG A 68 -10.25 8.07 -11.55
C ARG A 68 -11.10 8.48 -10.35
N VAL A 69 -10.44 8.75 -9.23
CA VAL A 69 -11.07 9.17 -7.99
C VAL A 69 -10.46 10.47 -7.47
N LYS A 70 -11.23 11.18 -6.66
CA LYS A 70 -10.77 12.41 -5.97
C LYS A 70 -10.05 12.04 -4.66
N PRO A 71 -9.21 12.94 -4.12
CA PRO A 71 -8.59 12.74 -2.81
C PRO A 71 -9.60 12.39 -1.71
N LYS A 72 -10.74 13.06 -1.66
CA LYS A 72 -11.83 12.80 -0.68
C LYS A 72 -12.48 11.42 -0.81
N GLU A 73 -12.27 10.74 -1.92
CA GLU A 73 -12.77 9.38 -2.20
C GLU A 73 -11.70 8.31 -1.95
N THR A 74 -10.56 8.70 -1.36
CA THR A 74 -9.38 7.85 -1.23
C THR A 74 -9.01 7.68 0.24
N LEU A 75 -8.93 6.43 0.71
CA LEU A 75 -8.35 6.07 2.00
C LEU A 75 -6.94 5.52 1.78
N ILE A 76 -5.95 6.12 2.44
CA ILE A 76 -4.55 5.72 2.40
C ILE A 76 -4.20 5.07 3.74
N ILE A 77 -3.72 3.82 3.69
CA ILE A 77 -3.29 3.07 4.88
C ILE A 77 -1.78 3.08 4.92
N GLU A 78 -1.17 3.65 5.97
CA GLU A 78 0.27 3.90 5.98
C GLU A 78 0.88 3.72 7.37
N ASP A 79 2.04 3.04 7.43
CA ASP A 79 2.77 2.78 8.68
C ASP A 79 4.01 3.67 8.85
N SER A 80 4.60 4.16 7.78
CA SER A 80 5.83 4.95 7.83
C SER A 80 5.58 6.45 8.02
N LYS A 81 6.51 7.15 8.66
CA LYS A 81 6.43 8.60 8.85
C LYS A 81 6.36 9.34 7.50
N ILE A 82 7.27 9.02 6.58
CA ILE A 82 7.34 9.67 5.26
C ILE A 82 6.09 9.37 4.39
N GLY A 83 5.54 8.17 4.51
CA GLY A 83 4.31 7.81 3.80
C GLY A 83 3.08 8.51 4.36
N ARG A 84 2.99 8.70 5.69
CA ARG A 84 1.92 9.47 6.32
C ARG A 84 1.98 10.95 5.95
N GLU A 85 3.18 11.51 5.80
CA GLU A 85 3.38 12.87 5.30
C GLU A 85 2.87 13.00 3.86
N ALA A 86 3.32 12.11 2.97
CA ALA A 86 2.85 12.05 1.59
C ALA A 86 1.33 11.86 1.48
N ALA A 87 0.74 11.03 2.36
CA ALA A 87 -0.70 10.80 2.39
C ALA A 87 -1.48 12.07 2.75
N ARG A 88 -1.03 12.82 3.78
CA ARG A 88 -1.67 14.10 4.16
C ARG A 88 -1.57 15.13 3.05
N GLU A 89 -0.38 15.27 2.46
CA GLU A 89 -0.14 16.22 1.36
C GLU A 89 -0.93 15.88 0.09
N SER A 90 -1.31 14.61 -0.10
CA SER A 90 -2.15 14.20 -1.23
C SER A 90 -3.62 14.62 -1.09
N GLY A 91 -4.05 15.02 0.12
CA GLY A 91 -5.44 15.36 0.43
C GLY A 91 -6.36 14.14 0.59
N GLY A 92 -5.85 12.92 0.53
CA GLY A 92 -6.57 11.69 0.85
C GLY A 92 -6.79 11.50 2.36
N HIS A 93 -7.73 10.64 2.72
CA HIS A 93 -7.92 10.23 4.12
C HIS A 93 -6.82 9.27 4.55
N LEU A 94 -6.29 9.44 5.76
CA LEU A 94 -5.19 8.66 6.28
C LEU A 94 -5.64 7.72 7.41
N LEU A 95 -5.47 6.42 7.23
CA LEU A 95 -5.45 5.43 8.30
C LEU A 95 -3.99 5.10 8.64
N GLY A 96 -3.47 5.72 9.71
CA GLY A 96 -2.14 5.41 10.22
C GLY A 96 -2.17 4.09 11.00
N VAL A 97 -1.29 3.15 10.61
CA VAL A 97 -1.16 1.84 11.27
C VAL A 97 0.23 1.66 11.85
N GLN A 98 0.38 0.85 12.90
CA GLN A 98 1.68 0.51 13.47
C GLN A 98 2.28 -0.76 12.84
N GLY A 99 1.43 -1.56 12.21
CA GLY A 99 1.85 -2.78 11.54
C GLY A 99 0.69 -3.54 10.93
N LEU A 100 1.00 -4.74 10.41
CA LEU A 100 -0.01 -5.58 9.73
C LEU A 100 -1.21 -5.97 10.61
N LYS A 101 -1.06 -5.95 11.92
CA LYS A 101 -2.16 -6.29 12.84
C LYS A 101 -3.31 -5.29 12.74
N ASP A 102 -2.98 -4.04 12.46
CA ASP A 102 -3.94 -2.95 12.36
C ASP A 102 -4.64 -2.89 11.00
N VAL A 103 -4.07 -3.57 10.00
CA VAL A 103 -4.67 -3.71 8.67
C VAL A 103 -5.71 -4.82 8.71
N ASN A 104 -6.94 -4.47 9.04
CA ASN A 104 -8.09 -5.36 9.13
C ASN A 104 -9.36 -4.62 8.70
N LEU A 105 -10.41 -5.38 8.37
CA LEU A 105 -11.65 -4.80 7.84
C LEU A 105 -12.36 -3.91 8.86
N GLU A 106 -12.24 -4.18 10.14
CA GLU A 106 -12.87 -3.38 11.20
C GLU A 106 -12.27 -1.95 11.22
N ASN A 107 -10.93 -1.85 11.31
CA ASN A 107 -10.24 -0.56 11.30
C ASN A 107 -10.44 0.20 9.99
N ILE A 108 -10.42 -0.51 8.86
CA ILE A 108 -10.64 0.08 7.54
C ILE A 108 -12.07 0.61 7.41
N ASN A 109 -13.07 -0.17 7.80
CA ASN A 109 -14.46 0.28 7.76
C ASN A 109 -14.69 1.48 8.66
N ARG A 110 -14.16 1.49 9.89
CA ARG A 110 -14.25 2.63 10.77
C ARG A 110 -13.64 3.89 10.14
N ALA A 111 -12.47 3.77 9.54
CA ALA A 111 -11.81 4.90 8.86
C ALA A 111 -12.62 5.40 7.65
N ILE A 112 -13.27 4.50 6.92
CA ILE A 112 -14.18 4.87 5.83
C ILE A 112 -15.41 5.61 6.37
N ASP A 113 -16.04 5.08 7.41
CA ASP A 113 -17.22 5.69 8.04
C ASP A 113 -16.91 7.10 8.59
N GLU A 114 -15.73 7.27 9.21
CA GLU A 114 -15.25 8.58 9.67
C GLU A 114 -15.04 9.55 8.50
N ALA A 115 -14.43 9.09 7.43
CA ALA A 115 -14.15 9.89 6.24
C ALA A 115 -15.43 10.29 5.48
N GLU A 116 -16.44 9.44 5.45
CA GLU A 116 -17.74 9.70 4.84
C GLU A 116 -18.69 10.51 5.75
N GLY A 117 -18.26 10.86 6.99
CA GLY A 117 -19.07 11.58 7.95
C GLY A 117 -20.25 10.77 8.50
N VAL A 118 -20.20 9.45 8.38
CA VAL A 118 -21.22 8.54 8.91
C VAL A 118 -20.97 8.30 10.38
N ILE A 119 -21.44 9.21 11.21
CA ILE A 119 -21.54 8.98 12.66
C ILE A 119 -22.73 8.05 12.89
N THR A 120 -22.42 6.79 13.18
CA THR A 120 -23.30 5.78 13.80
C THR A 120 -24.58 5.35 13.09
N LYS A 121 -24.66 4.02 12.87
CA LYS A 121 -25.87 3.22 12.64
C LYS A 121 -26.55 3.34 11.26
N ARG A 122 -25.88 3.06 10.16
CA ARG A 122 -26.60 2.63 8.95
C ARG A 122 -25.92 1.47 8.26
N LYS A 123 -26.76 0.51 7.87
CA LYS A 123 -26.43 -0.64 7.00
C LYS A 123 -25.64 -0.17 5.77
N TRP A 124 -24.58 -0.86 5.51
CA TRP A 124 -23.74 -0.77 4.33
C TRP A 124 -24.55 -0.72 3.02
N GLN A 125 -24.52 0.41 2.37
CA GLN A 125 -24.82 0.53 0.95
C GLN A 125 -23.60 1.25 0.34
N GLY A 126 -22.96 0.59 -0.65
CA GLY A 126 -21.68 0.95 -1.21
C GLY A 126 -21.45 2.45 -1.40
N GLY A 127 -20.57 3.01 -0.58
CA GLY A 127 -20.07 4.36 -0.72
C GLY A 127 -19.06 4.49 -1.89
N ASN A 128 -18.84 5.72 -2.37
CA ASN A 128 -17.91 6.02 -3.47
C ASN A 128 -16.43 5.93 -3.08
N MET A 129 -16.10 5.54 -1.85
CA MET A 129 -14.72 5.53 -1.36
C MET A 129 -13.92 4.39 -1.98
N LYS A 130 -12.69 4.71 -2.39
CA LYS A 130 -11.71 3.75 -2.90
C LYS A 130 -10.55 3.64 -1.91
N VAL A 131 -10.13 2.42 -1.63
CA VAL A 131 -9.09 2.16 -0.63
C VAL A 131 -7.73 2.02 -1.30
N LEU A 132 -6.80 2.87 -0.90
CA LEU A 132 -5.39 2.80 -1.25
C LEU A 132 -4.63 2.10 -0.13
N ILE A 133 -4.04 0.95 -0.42
CA ILE A 133 -3.19 0.24 0.53
C ILE A 133 -1.74 0.38 0.06
N PRO A 134 -0.93 1.24 0.68
CA PRO A 134 0.48 1.27 0.38
C PRO A 134 1.18 0.06 1.00
N MET A 135 2.03 -0.57 0.25
CA MET A 135 3.04 -1.46 0.83
C MET A 135 4.24 -0.62 1.26
N ALA A 136 4.07 0.11 2.35
CA ALA A 136 5.18 0.73 3.03
C ALA A 136 5.82 -0.27 4.00
N GLY A 137 7.12 -0.20 4.18
CA GLY A 137 7.83 -0.92 5.23
C GLY A 137 8.23 -2.36 4.91
N ALA A 138 8.35 -2.76 3.64
CA ALA A 138 9.00 -4.02 3.31
C ALA A 138 10.44 -4.10 3.85
N GLY A 139 11.15 -2.96 3.96
CA GLY A 139 12.49 -2.90 4.53
C GLY A 139 12.55 -3.28 6.00
N SER A 140 11.74 -2.67 6.85
CA SER A 140 11.77 -2.91 8.31
C SER A 140 11.31 -4.31 8.72
N ARG A 141 10.46 -4.96 7.94
CA ARG A 141 9.97 -6.32 8.22
C ARG A 141 10.94 -7.40 7.77
N PHE A 142 11.68 -7.16 6.71
CA PHE A 142 12.78 -8.01 6.31
C PHE A 142 13.95 -7.89 7.29
N GLU A 143 14.20 -6.71 7.86
CA GLU A 143 15.14 -6.52 8.97
C GLU A 143 14.75 -7.32 10.23
N GLN A 144 13.47 -7.34 10.60
CA GLN A 144 12.95 -8.15 11.71
C GLN A 144 13.00 -9.65 11.42
N ALA A 145 13.03 -10.06 10.17
CA ALA A 145 13.21 -11.44 9.73
C ALA A 145 14.70 -11.80 9.50
N GLY A 146 15.63 -10.91 9.86
CA GLY A 146 17.08 -11.14 9.70
C GLY A 146 17.63 -10.81 8.31
N TYR A 147 16.85 -10.19 7.45
CA TYR A 147 17.30 -9.72 6.14
C TYR A 147 17.62 -8.24 6.20
N THR A 148 18.89 -7.88 6.13
CA THR A 148 19.35 -6.51 5.96
C THR A 148 19.29 -6.14 4.47
N PHE A 149 18.40 -5.24 4.11
CA PHE A 149 18.42 -4.62 2.78
C PHE A 149 19.25 -3.34 2.83
N PRO A 150 20.45 -3.32 2.24
CA PRO A 150 21.15 -2.08 2.05
C PRO A 150 20.46 -1.24 0.99
N LYS A 151 20.44 0.02 1.21
CA LYS A 151 20.20 1.06 0.21
C LYS A 151 21.51 1.24 -0.58
N PRO A 152 21.46 1.41 -1.81
CA PRO A 152 20.78 0.88 -2.96
C PRO A 152 21.25 -0.55 -3.27
N LEU A 153 20.62 -1.21 -4.21
CA LEU A 153 20.96 -2.57 -4.67
C LEU A 153 22.47 -2.81 -4.71
N ILE A 154 23.00 -3.55 -3.71
CA ILE A 154 24.36 -4.03 -3.78
C ILE A 154 24.36 -5.19 -4.76
N GLU A 155 25.11 -5.03 -5.82
CA GLU A 155 25.40 -6.15 -6.72
C GLU A 155 26.29 -7.15 -6.01
N VAL A 156 25.86 -8.40 -5.97
CA VAL A 156 26.67 -9.53 -5.53
C VAL A 156 26.95 -10.38 -6.76
N ASN A 157 28.23 -10.52 -7.12
CA ASN A 157 28.67 -11.26 -8.29
C ASN A 157 28.06 -10.76 -9.62
N GLY A 158 27.90 -9.44 -9.78
CA GLY A 158 27.36 -8.84 -11.00
C GLY A 158 25.83 -8.99 -11.17
N LYS A 159 25.13 -9.45 -10.13
CA LYS A 159 23.68 -9.55 -10.12
C LYS A 159 23.09 -8.74 -8.97
N PRO A 160 21.92 -8.08 -9.15
CA PRO A 160 21.20 -7.46 -8.05
C PRO A 160 20.98 -8.47 -6.91
N MET A 161 21.25 -8.08 -5.66
CA MET A 161 21.13 -8.98 -4.49
C MET A 161 19.77 -9.70 -4.44
N ILE A 162 18.70 -9.04 -4.86
CA ILE A 162 17.36 -9.64 -4.90
C ILE A 162 17.28 -10.83 -5.84
N GLN A 163 18.01 -10.80 -6.96
CA GLN A 163 18.07 -11.90 -7.90
C GLN A 163 18.86 -13.08 -7.33
N THR A 164 19.95 -12.80 -6.60
CA THR A 164 20.74 -13.82 -5.90
C THR A 164 19.92 -14.51 -4.81
N VAL A 165 19.08 -13.77 -4.06
CA VAL A 165 18.17 -14.35 -3.05
C VAL A 165 17.10 -15.24 -3.68
N VAL A 166 16.59 -14.88 -4.85
CA VAL A 166 15.57 -15.66 -5.57
C VAL A 166 16.13 -16.95 -6.15
N GLU A 167 17.37 -16.93 -6.64
CA GLU A 167 18.04 -18.10 -7.22
C GLU A 167 18.50 -19.12 -6.16
N ASN A 168 18.60 -18.73 -4.89
CA ASN A 168 19.01 -19.59 -3.76
C ASN A 168 17.83 -20.07 -2.88
N LEU A 169 16.59 -19.85 -3.29
CA LEU A 169 15.37 -20.34 -2.64
C LEU A 169 14.69 -21.41 -3.49
#